data_1bb4ba840397f6d31530f5758b9c0b06
#
_entry.id   1bb4ba840397f6d31530f5758b9c0b06
#
_cell.length_a   1.000
_cell.length_b   1.000
_cell.length_c   1.000
_cell.angle_alpha   90.00
_cell.angle_beta   90.00
_cell.angle_gamma   90.00
#
_symmetry.space_group_name_H-M   'P 1'
#
loop_
_entity.id
_entity.type
_entity.pdbx_description
1 polymer ?
#
loop_
_entity_poly.entity_id
_entity_poly.type
_entity_poly.pdbx_seq_one_letter_code
_entity_poly.pdbx_strand_id
1 'polypeptide(L)' 'MAAARTVDGIYDRVQDLRRFPELGQRYAGSARHVRILLYEHYRIAYLVKDDGNIDVLGVFHGALDIARYQL' A
#
# COMPACT_ATOMS: atom_id res chain seq x y z
N MET A 1 -19.51 -6.34 10.57
CA MET A 1 -18.34 -7.09 11.07
C MET A 1 -17.08 -6.26 10.85
N ALA A 2 -16.17 -6.32 11.80
CA ALA A 2 -14.96 -5.51 11.75
C ALA A 2 -14.10 -5.82 10.51
N ALA A 3 -14.02 -7.08 10.08
CA ALA A 3 -13.23 -7.48 8.92
C ALA A 3 -13.74 -6.85 7.63
N ALA A 4 -15.06 -6.78 7.45
CA ALA A 4 -15.64 -6.16 6.25
C ALA A 4 -15.34 -4.67 6.20
N ARG A 5 -15.42 -3.98 7.35
CA ARG A 5 -15.11 -2.56 7.43
C ARG A 5 -13.63 -2.29 7.11
N THR A 6 -12.73 -3.17 7.55
CA THR A 6 -11.31 -3.02 7.28
C THR A 6 -11.03 -3.14 5.78
N VAL A 7 -11.63 -4.13 5.12
CA VAL A 7 -11.46 -4.31 3.68
C VAL A 7 -12.00 -3.11 2.91
N ASP A 8 -13.20 -2.63 3.26
CA ASP A 8 -13.81 -1.47 2.63
C ASP A 8 -12.96 -0.22 2.83
N GLY A 9 -12.42 -0.02 4.03
CA GLY A 9 -11.57 1.12 4.32
C GLY A 9 -10.26 1.08 3.55
N ILE A 10 -9.65 -0.10 3.42
CA ILE A 10 -8.44 -0.28 2.61
C ILE A 10 -8.75 0.05 1.14
N TYR A 11 -9.87 -0.45 0.62
CA TYR A 11 -10.27 -0.17 -0.75
C TYR A 11 -10.45 1.33 -0.98
N ASP A 12 -11.16 2.01 -0.08
CA ASP A 12 -11.36 3.46 -0.18
C ASP A 12 -10.04 4.21 -0.13
N ARG A 13 -9.12 3.76 0.72
CA ARG A 13 -7.82 4.40 0.85
C ARG A 13 -6.99 4.22 -0.42
N VAL A 14 -7.07 3.05 -1.04
CA VAL A 14 -6.40 2.79 -2.32
C VAL A 14 -6.94 3.70 -3.42
N GLN A 15 -8.25 4.01 -3.41
CA GLN A 15 -8.81 4.94 -4.38
C GLN A 15 -8.20 6.34 -4.29
N ASP A 16 -7.80 6.78 -3.08
CA ASP A 16 -7.12 8.06 -2.92
C ASP A 16 -5.80 8.13 -3.69
N LEU A 17 -5.16 6.98 -3.89
CA LEU A 17 -3.89 6.92 -4.61
C LEU A 17 -4.01 7.26 -6.09
N ARG A 18 -5.20 7.15 -6.65
CA ARG A 18 -5.43 7.57 -8.04
C ARG A 18 -5.28 9.07 -8.20
N ARG A 19 -5.64 9.83 -7.16
CA ARG A 19 -5.55 11.30 -7.15
C ARG A 19 -4.21 11.76 -6.60
N PHE A 20 -3.67 11.01 -5.64
CA PHE A 20 -2.43 11.37 -4.93
C PHE A 20 -1.52 10.14 -4.87
N PRO A 21 -0.87 9.77 -5.99
CA PRO A 21 -0.06 8.54 -6.03
C PRO A 21 1.15 8.60 -5.10
N GLU A 22 1.58 9.79 -4.69
CA GLU A 22 2.72 9.96 -3.78
C GLU A 22 2.31 10.04 -2.31
N LEU A 23 1.06 9.69 -1.99
CA LEU A 23 0.53 9.75 -0.64
C LEU A 23 1.30 8.84 0.32
N GLY A 24 1.69 7.64 -0.13
CA GLY A 24 2.52 6.74 0.64
C GLY A 24 3.99 7.13 0.61
N GLN A 25 4.73 6.72 1.63
CA GLN A 25 6.17 6.97 1.71
C GLN A 25 6.92 5.98 0.83
N ARG A 26 8.00 6.46 0.22
CA ARG A 26 8.83 5.58 -0.59
C ARG A 26 9.50 4.53 0.28
N TYR A 27 9.45 3.29 -0.16
CA TYR A 27 10.07 2.17 0.55
C TYR A 27 11.50 1.97 0.05
N ALA A 28 12.47 2.31 0.88
CA ALA A 28 13.88 2.27 0.51
C ALA A 28 14.42 0.83 0.36
N GLY A 29 13.72 -0.17 0.91
CA GLY A 29 14.14 -1.57 0.85
C GLY A 29 13.91 -2.24 -0.50
N SER A 30 13.41 -1.52 -1.50
CA SER A 30 13.16 -2.07 -2.83
C SER A 30 13.89 -1.26 -3.90
N ALA A 31 14.39 -1.96 -4.93
CA ALA A 31 14.96 -1.30 -6.11
C ALA A 31 13.87 -0.70 -6.99
N ARG A 32 12.64 -1.16 -6.87
CA ARG A 32 11.49 -0.62 -7.60
C ARG A 32 10.93 0.59 -6.86
N HIS A 33 10.12 1.39 -7.54
CA HIS A 33 9.49 2.56 -6.94
C HIS A 33 8.25 2.16 -6.13
N VAL A 34 8.50 1.40 -5.07
CA VAL A 34 7.45 0.93 -4.16
C VAL A 34 7.21 1.99 -3.09
N ARG A 35 5.94 2.23 -2.79
CA ARG A 35 5.53 3.10 -1.71
C ARG A 35 4.69 2.34 -0.70
N ILE A 36 4.72 2.78 0.53
CA ILE A 36 3.95 2.19 1.63
C ILE A 36 3.00 3.24 2.15
N LEU A 37 1.71 2.93 2.12
CA LEU A 37 0.66 3.76 2.68
C LEU A 37 0.16 3.11 3.97
N LEU A 38 0.14 3.87 5.05
CA LEU A 38 -0.36 3.38 6.32
C LEU A 38 -1.88 3.55 6.39
N TYR A 39 -2.56 2.50 6.82
CA TYR A 39 -3.99 2.53 7.12
C TYR A 39 -4.24 1.74 8.39
N GLU A 40 -4.56 2.43 9.47
CA GLU A 40 -4.74 1.83 10.80
C GLU A 40 -3.51 0.99 11.18
N HIS A 41 -3.70 -0.32 11.36
CA HIS A 41 -2.61 -1.25 11.70
C HIS A 41 -2.00 -1.94 10.48
N TYR A 42 -2.36 -1.47 9.27
CA TYR A 42 -1.95 -2.11 8.03
C TYR A 42 -1.02 -1.22 7.24
N ARG A 43 -0.15 -1.86 6.47
CA ARG A 43 0.70 -1.21 5.49
C ARG A 43 0.30 -1.69 4.11
N ILE A 44 -0.02 -0.76 3.24
CA ILE A 44 -0.41 -1.06 1.86
C ILE A 44 0.81 -0.76 0.99
N ALA A 45 1.42 -1.83 0.44
CA ALA A 45 2.54 -1.67 -0.48
C ALA A 45 1.99 -1.55 -1.90
N TYR A 46 2.41 -0.52 -2.62
CA TYR A 46 1.92 -0.28 -3.96
C TYR A 46 3.01 0.28 -4.86
N LEU A 47 2.78 0.12 -6.15
CA LEU A 47 3.66 0.63 -7.21
C LEU A 47 2.85 1.54 -8.12
N VAL A 48 3.39 2.69 -8.48
CA VAL A 48 2.79 3.57 -9.48
C VAL A 48 3.40 3.20 -10.83
N LYS A 49 2.56 2.75 -11.74
CA LYS A 49 3.00 2.35 -13.07
C LYS A 49 3.18 3.58 -13.96
N ASP A 50 3.89 3.40 -15.08
CA ASP A 50 4.16 4.48 -16.03
C ASP A 50 2.88 5.07 -16.63
N ASP A 51 1.84 4.27 -16.75
CA ASP A 51 0.53 4.73 -17.25
C ASP A 51 -0.32 5.42 -16.18
N GLY A 52 0.20 5.57 -14.97
CA GLY A 52 -0.51 6.19 -13.86
C GLY A 52 -1.38 5.24 -13.05
N ASN A 53 -1.49 3.99 -13.45
CA ASN A 53 -2.25 3.00 -12.70
C ASN A 53 -1.49 2.58 -11.44
N ILE A 54 -2.26 2.21 -10.41
CA ILE A 54 -1.72 1.75 -9.13
C ILE A 54 -1.79 0.23 -9.09
N ASP A 55 -0.65 -0.39 -8.80
CA ASP A 55 -0.56 -1.82 -8.61
C ASP A 55 -0.34 -2.09 -7.12
N VAL A 56 -1.33 -2.65 -6.45
CA VAL A 56 -1.21 -3.00 -5.03
C VAL A 56 -0.47 -4.32 -4.92
N LEU A 57 0.72 -4.27 -4.33
CA LEU A 57 1.59 -5.43 -4.20
C LEU A 57 1.21 -6.31 -3.02
N GLY A 58 0.66 -5.71 -1.98
CA GLY A 58 0.23 -6.45 -0.82
C GLY A 58 -0.27 -5.55 0.29
N VAL A 59 -1.01 -6.14 1.22
CA VAL A 59 -1.47 -5.48 2.43
C VAL A 59 -0.90 -6.27 3.60
N PHE A 60 -0.11 -5.61 4.45
CA PHE A 60 0.61 -6.26 5.53
C PHE A 60 0.17 -5.69 6.87
N HIS A 61 -0.05 -6.58 7.83
CA HIS A 61 -0.27 -6.14 9.20
C HIS A 61 1.00 -5.48 9.73
N GLY A 62 0.87 -4.41 10.50
CA GLY A 62 2.01 -3.62 10.97
C GLY A 62 3.05 -4.39 11.78
N ALA A 63 2.65 -5.53 12.37
CA ALA A 63 3.56 -6.38 13.12
C ALA A 63 4.42 -7.30 12.24
N LEU A 64 4.07 -7.44 10.95
CA LEU A 64 4.83 -8.28 10.03
C LEU A 64 6.10 -7.57 9.59
N ASP A 65 7.17 -8.35 9.45
CA ASP A 65 8.42 -7.86 8.90
C ASP A 65 8.33 -7.82 7.37
N ILE A 66 8.01 -6.66 6.85
CA ILE A 66 7.81 -6.47 5.41
C ILE A 66 9.08 -6.73 4.61
N ALA A 67 10.26 -6.65 5.24
CA ALA A 67 11.53 -6.88 4.57
C ALA A 67 11.71 -8.33 4.12
N ARG A 68 10.94 -9.26 4.71
CA ARG A 68 10.93 -10.67 4.27
C ARG A 68 10.31 -10.85 2.90
N TYR A 69 9.49 -9.90 2.46
CA TYR A 69 8.82 -9.96 1.16
C TYR A 69 9.62 -9.13 0.18
N GLN A 70 9.99 -9.73 -0.92
CA GLN A 70 10.84 -9.08 -1.92
C GLN A 70 10.00 -8.10 -2.75
N LEU A 71 9.75 -6.94 -2.20
CA LEU A 71 9.03 -5.88 -2.89
C LEU A 71 10.00 -5.09 -3.78
#